data_55b1ceb76d337c8fbad16e5eadd8fb8c
#
_entry.id   55b1ceb76d337c8fbad16e5eadd8fb8c
#
_cell.length_a   1.000
_cell.length_b   1.000
_cell.length_c   1.000
_cell.angle_alpha   90.00
_cell.angle_beta   90.00
_cell.angle_gamma   90.00
#
_symmetry.space_group_name_H-M   'P 1'
#
loop_
_entity.id
_entity.type
_entity.pdbx_description
1 polymer ?
#
loop_
_entity_poly.entity_id
_entity_poly.type
_entity_poly.pdbx_seq_one_letter_code
_entity_poly.pdbx_strand_id
1 'polypeptide(L)'
;MLLKHRQYDKHDNLRIMIPRSVVIATDYFDEFIRNNGLKYIISQEFSDEEILSEFVSSTIPVKLQRELKAYIKTVSTPLAVRSSSKLEDSHYQPFAGIYSTYMIPYVDNEDQMLRLLLKAVKSVYASVYFASSRAYLSSSQNLISEEKMAVIIQEVCGTEQNGLFFPTFSGVA
;
A
#
# COMPACT_ATOMS: atom_id res chain seq x y z
N MET A 1 14.59 -13.94 -7.79
CA MET A 1 15.14 -15.29 -7.54
C MET A 1 13.98 -16.20 -7.16
N LEU A 2 13.42 -16.93 -8.11
CA LEU A 2 12.36 -17.89 -7.85
C LEU A 2 12.99 -19.10 -7.15
N LEU A 3 12.75 -19.24 -5.87
CA LEU A 3 13.13 -20.42 -5.10
C LEU A 3 12.39 -21.63 -5.68
N LYS A 4 13.10 -22.48 -6.41
CA LYS A 4 12.62 -23.81 -6.80
C LYS A 4 12.57 -24.71 -5.55
N HIS A 5 11.55 -24.55 -4.72
CA HIS A 5 11.30 -25.50 -3.63
C HIS A 5 10.55 -26.72 -4.16
N ARG A 6 11.28 -27.67 -4.75
CA ARG A 6 10.77 -29.00 -5.13
C ARG A 6 10.23 -29.85 -3.97
N GLN A 7 10.30 -29.37 -2.74
CA GLN A 7 9.80 -30.12 -1.56
C GLN A 7 8.27 -30.09 -1.41
N TYR A 8 7.58 -29.15 -2.08
CA TYR A 8 6.12 -29.00 -1.94
C TYR A 8 5.31 -29.72 -3.01
N ASP A 9 5.97 -30.28 -4.05
CA ASP A 9 5.32 -31.05 -5.12
C ASP A 9 4.88 -32.46 -4.66
N LYS A 10 4.99 -32.80 -3.36
CA LYS A 10 4.66 -34.12 -2.84
C LYS A 10 3.18 -34.34 -2.55
N HIS A 11 2.35 -33.31 -2.68
CA HIS A 11 0.93 -33.37 -2.40
C HIS A 11 0.15 -32.98 -3.67
N ASP A 12 -0.38 -33.95 -4.37
CA ASP A 12 -1.12 -33.76 -5.64
C ASP A 12 -2.33 -32.82 -5.55
N ASN A 13 -2.78 -32.49 -4.32
CA ASN A 13 -3.91 -31.61 -4.05
C ASN A 13 -3.53 -30.27 -3.40
N LEU A 14 -2.23 -29.97 -3.23
CA LEU A 14 -1.79 -28.71 -2.63
C LEU A 14 -1.19 -27.78 -3.70
N ARG A 15 -1.82 -26.63 -3.91
CA ARG A 15 -1.30 -25.60 -4.77
C ARG A 15 -0.73 -24.45 -3.94
N ILE A 16 0.59 -24.26 -4.00
CA ILE A 16 1.27 -23.13 -3.37
C ILE A 16 1.35 -22.00 -4.39
N MET A 17 0.86 -20.83 -4.03
CA MET A 17 0.82 -19.67 -4.90
C MET A 17 1.32 -18.43 -4.14
N ILE A 18 2.02 -17.55 -4.86
CA ILE A 18 2.28 -16.19 -4.42
C ILE A 18 1.15 -15.32 -5.00
N PRO A 19 0.43 -14.54 -4.16
CA PRO A 19 -0.60 -13.63 -4.66
C PRO A 19 0.00 -12.65 -5.66
N ARG A 20 -0.76 -12.33 -6.71
CA ARG A 20 -0.31 -11.32 -7.67
C ARG A 20 -0.17 -9.99 -6.97
N SER A 21 0.95 -9.34 -7.22
CA SER A 21 1.28 -8.06 -6.61
C SER A 21 1.89 -7.13 -7.65
N VAL A 22 1.63 -5.85 -7.52
CA VAL A 22 2.32 -4.78 -8.23
C VAL A 22 2.89 -3.80 -7.21
N VAL A 23 4.01 -3.18 -7.56
CA VAL A 23 4.69 -2.22 -6.70
C VAL A 23 4.70 -0.87 -7.41
N ILE A 24 4.20 0.15 -6.73
CA ILE A 24 4.38 1.55 -7.11
C ILE A 24 5.70 1.99 -6.49
N ALA A 25 6.68 2.31 -7.33
CA ALA A 25 8.01 2.72 -6.87
C ALA A 25 7.99 4.13 -6.23
N THR A 26 9.00 4.42 -5.43
CA THR A 26 9.14 5.68 -4.68
C THR A 26 9.19 6.92 -5.56
N ASP A 27 9.58 6.79 -6.84
CA ASP A 27 9.60 7.90 -7.78
C ASP A 27 8.21 8.52 -7.98
N TYR A 28 7.15 7.70 -7.96
CA TYR A 28 5.77 8.17 -8.03
C TYR A 28 5.34 8.91 -6.76
N PHE A 29 5.85 8.54 -5.60
CA PHE A 29 5.65 9.29 -4.36
C PHE A 29 6.29 10.68 -4.47
N ASP A 30 7.56 10.75 -4.86
CA ASP A 30 8.28 12.02 -5.04
C ASP A 30 7.57 12.92 -6.08
N GLU A 31 7.12 12.33 -7.18
CA GLU A 31 6.36 13.05 -8.21
C GLU A 31 5.02 13.56 -7.67
N PHE A 32 4.29 12.74 -6.92
CA PHE A 32 3.01 13.12 -6.32
C PHE A 32 3.17 14.28 -5.35
N ILE A 33 4.13 14.21 -4.42
CA ILE A 33 4.41 15.29 -3.45
C ILE A 33 4.78 16.59 -4.17
N ARG A 34 5.63 16.51 -5.19
CA ARG A 34 6.10 17.67 -5.94
C ARG A 34 4.98 18.31 -6.75
N ASN A 35 4.23 17.51 -7.51
CA ASN A 35 3.21 18.03 -8.44
C ASN A 35 2.01 18.66 -7.71
N ASN A 36 1.74 18.24 -6.48
CA ASN A 36 0.66 18.78 -5.66
C ASN A 36 1.16 19.82 -4.62
N GLY A 37 2.45 20.12 -4.59
CA GLY A 37 3.01 21.11 -3.68
C GLY A 37 2.93 20.73 -2.18
N LEU A 38 2.85 19.45 -1.83
CA LEU A 38 2.53 18.97 -0.47
C LEU A 38 3.69 19.08 0.53
N LYS A 39 4.85 19.62 0.13
CA LYS A 39 6.02 19.74 1.03
C LYS A 39 5.77 20.60 2.27
N TYR A 40 4.82 21.53 2.24
CA TYR A 40 4.48 22.38 3.40
C TYR A 40 3.94 21.59 4.58
N ILE A 41 3.36 20.40 4.35
CA ILE A 41 2.84 19.52 5.41
C ILE A 41 3.95 19.10 6.39
N ILE A 42 5.21 19.04 5.92
CA ILE A 42 6.36 18.68 6.77
C ILE A 42 6.66 19.79 7.80
N SER A 43 6.43 21.04 7.44
CA SER A 43 6.83 22.23 8.22
C SER A 43 5.74 22.79 9.13
N GLN A 44 4.53 22.24 9.08
CA GLN A 44 3.39 22.72 9.85
C GLN A 44 2.75 21.59 10.67
N GLU A 45 2.07 21.97 11.75
CA GLU A 45 1.30 21.03 12.56
C GLU A 45 -0.10 20.89 11.99
N PHE A 46 -0.35 19.74 11.37
CA PHE A 46 -1.67 19.30 10.89
C PHE A 46 -2.11 18.07 11.65
N SER A 47 -3.42 17.94 11.84
CA SER A 47 -4.04 16.68 12.30
C SER A 47 -3.94 15.60 11.21
N ASP A 48 -4.06 14.34 11.61
CA ASP A 48 -4.05 13.22 10.65
C ASP A 48 -5.21 13.31 9.64
N GLU A 49 -6.36 13.84 10.07
CA GLU A 49 -7.55 14.08 9.23
C GLU A 49 -7.30 15.15 8.17
N GLU A 50 -6.65 16.25 8.55
CA GLU A 50 -6.29 17.32 7.62
C GLU A 50 -5.29 16.83 6.58
N ILE A 51 -4.24 16.12 7.01
CA ILE A 51 -3.26 15.50 6.12
C ILE A 51 -3.95 14.54 5.16
N LEU A 52 -4.80 13.65 5.67
CA LEU A 52 -5.52 12.69 4.84
C LEU A 52 -6.42 13.39 3.80
N SER A 53 -7.12 14.46 4.20
CA SER A 53 -7.97 15.25 3.32
C SER A 53 -7.18 15.88 2.17
N GLU A 54 -6.04 16.51 2.47
CA GLU A 54 -5.14 17.11 1.49
C GLU A 54 -4.61 16.07 0.48
N PHE A 55 -4.17 14.92 0.98
CA PHE A 55 -3.67 13.86 0.11
C PHE A 55 -4.76 13.25 -0.76
N VAL A 56 -5.95 13.00 -0.21
CA VAL A 56 -7.07 12.40 -0.95
C VAL A 56 -7.61 13.36 -2.00
N SER A 57 -7.58 14.67 -1.77
CA SER A 57 -7.98 15.68 -2.76
C SER A 57 -6.94 15.89 -3.87
N SER A 58 -5.69 15.54 -3.62
CA SER A 58 -4.57 15.71 -4.55
C SER A 58 -4.66 14.76 -5.75
N THR A 59 -3.97 15.11 -6.84
CA THR A 59 -4.04 14.36 -8.10
C THR A 59 -2.86 13.42 -8.28
N ILE A 60 -3.14 12.14 -8.50
CA ILE A 60 -2.13 11.13 -8.86
C ILE A 60 -1.61 11.41 -10.30
N PRO A 61 -0.30 11.22 -10.57
CA PRO A 61 0.25 11.36 -11.92
C PRO A 61 -0.53 10.55 -12.97
N VAL A 62 -0.82 11.17 -14.11
CA VAL A 62 -1.67 10.58 -15.17
C VAL A 62 -1.12 9.23 -15.67
N LYS A 63 0.20 9.11 -15.75
CA LYS A 63 0.86 7.86 -16.13
C LYS A 63 0.49 6.73 -15.16
N LEU A 64 0.62 6.98 -13.84
CA LEU A 64 0.29 6.00 -12.81
C LEU A 64 -1.21 5.65 -12.83
N GLN A 65 -2.10 6.64 -13.00
CA GLN A 65 -3.54 6.37 -13.12
C GLN A 65 -3.85 5.40 -14.26
N ARG A 66 -3.21 5.59 -15.43
CA ARG A 66 -3.39 4.72 -16.60
C ARG A 66 -2.87 3.31 -16.36
N GLU A 67 -1.71 3.18 -15.71
CA GLU A 67 -1.12 1.88 -15.35
C GLU A 67 -2.00 1.13 -14.34
N LEU A 68 -2.50 1.81 -13.33
CA LEU A 68 -3.43 1.24 -12.35
C LEU A 68 -4.78 0.86 -12.98
N LYS A 69 -5.30 1.68 -13.93
CA LYS A 69 -6.50 1.33 -14.68
C LYS A 69 -6.31 0.08 -15.54
N ALA A 70 -5.12 -0.13 -16.10
CA ALA A 70 -4.81 -1.37 -16.83
C ALA A 70 -4.70 -2.58 -15.88
N TYR A 71 -4.12 -2.39 -14.70
CA TYR A 71 -3.99 -3.43 -13.69
C TYR A 71 -5.34 -3.93 -13.17
N ILE A 72 -6.26 -3.03 -12.79
CA ILE A 72 -7.56 -3.43 -12.23
C ILE A 72 -8.40 -4.29 -13.18
N LYS A 73 -8.20 -4.18 -14.51
CA LYS A 73 -8.86 -5.04 -15.50
C LYS A 73 -8.47 -6.53 -15.38
N THR A 74 -7.37 -6.81 -14.70
CA THR A 74 -6.88 -8.17 -14.49
C THR A 74 -7.23 -8.72 -13.11
N VAL A 75 -7.85 -7.88 -12.25
CA VAL A 75 -8.18 -8.21 -10.86
C VAL A 75 -9.61 -8.70 -10.77
N SER A 76 -9.82 -9.74 -9.97
CA SER A 76 -11.15 -10.31 -9.67
C SER A 76 -11.34 -10.60 -8.17
N THR A 77 -10.46 -10.09 -7.33
CA THR A 77 -10.45 -10.30 -5.86
C THR A 77 -10.26 -8.98 -5.14
N PRO A 78 -10.58 -8.90 -3.85
CA PRO A 78 -10.20 -7.75 -3.02
C PRO A 78 -8.68 -7.49 -3.06
N LEU A 79 -8.29 -6.23 -2.84
CA LEU A 79 -6.90 -5.82 -2.84
C LEU A 79 -6.47 -5.32 -1.46
N ALA A 80 -5.26 -5.67 -1.05
CA ALA A 80 -4.53 -5.04 0.04
C ALA A 80 -3.57 -3.99 -0.55
N VAL A 81 -3.70 -2.75 -0.10
CA VAL A 81 -2.82 -1.63 -0.48
C VAL A 81 -1.96 -1.31 0.73
N ARG A 82 -0.68 -1.63 0.63
CA ARG A 82 0.26 -1.67 1.75
C ARG A 82 1.41 -0.70 1.53
N SER A 83 1.88 -0.12 2.61
CA SER A 83 3.15 0.59 2.63
C SER A 83 4.33 -0.35 2.35
N SER A 84 5.38 0.21 1.82
CA SER A 84 6.70 -0.42 1.71
C SER A 84 7.75 0.68 1.74
N SER A 85 8.32 0.91 2.88
CA SER A 85 9.38 1.90 3.07
C SER A 85 10.69 1.23 3.45
N LYS A 86 11.79 1.96 3.25
CA LYS A 86 13.11 1.49 3.66
C LYS A 86 13.20 1.27 5.18
N LEU A 87 12.40 1.97 5.96
CA LEU A 87 12.42 1.88 7.42
C LEU A 87 11.67 0.64 7.93
N GLU A 88 10.66 0.14 7.21
CA GLU A 88 9.93 -1.07 7.59
C GLU A 88 10.82 -2.32 7.61
N ASP A 89 11.86 -2.35 6.78
CA ASP A 89 12.83 -3.45 6.70
C ASP A 89 14.09 -3.24 7.58
N SER A 90 14.07 -2.26 8.47
CA SER A 90 15.21 -1.97 9.34
C SER A 90 15.38 -3.04 10.41
N HIS A 91 16.51 -3.76 10.38
CA HIS A 91 16.86 -4.78 11.36
C HIS A 91 17.09 -4.25 12.79
N TYR A 92 17.31 -2.95 12.95
CA TYR A 92 17.68 -2.34 14.24
C TYR A 92 16.49 -1.75 15.01
N GLN A 93 15.41 -1.43 14.32
CA GLN A 93 14.20 -0.88 14.92
C GLN A 93 12.97 -1.39 14.16
N PRO A 94 12.12 -2.23 14.76
CA PRO A 94 10.94 -2.75 14.09
C PRO A 94 9.96 -1.61 13.79
N PHE A 95 9.69 -1.38 12.51
CA PHE A 95 8.78 -0.33 12.02
C PHE A 95 7.40 -0.91 11.61
N ALA A 96 7.13 -2.14 12.00
CA ALA A 96 5.91 -2.83 11.58
C ALA A 96 4.65 -2.15 12.16
N GLY A 97 3.69 -1.85 11.29
CA GLY A 97 2.38 -1.33 11.68
C GLY A 97 2.31 0.18 11.93
N ILE A 98 3.36 0.94 11.67
CA ILE A 98 3.36 2.41 11.79
C ILE A 98 2.62 3.05 10.62
N TYR A 99 2.86 2.57 9.40
CA TYR A 99 2.16 3.02 8.21
C TYR A 99 0.88 2.25 7.96
N SER A 100 -0.05 2.88 7.27
CA SER A 100 -1.39 2.33 7.05
C SER A 100 -1.42 1.26 5.96
N THR A 101 -2.22 0.24 6.19
CA THR A 101 -2.66 -0.73 5.18
C THR A 101 -4.16 -0.56 4.93
N TYR A 102 -4.56 -0.50 3.67
CA TYR A 102 -5.96 -0.37 3.29
C TYR A 102 -6.42 -1.60 2.52
N MET A 103 -7.50 -2.21 3.00
CA MET A 103 -8.20 -3.28 2.29
C MET A 103 -9.32 -2.68 1.46
N ILE A 104 -9.35 -2.97 0.17
CA ILE A 104 -10.43 -2.52 -0.71
C ILE A 104 -11.20 -3.72 -1.25
N PRO A 105 -12.54 -3.70 -1.21
CA PRO A 105 -13.37 -4.77 -1.74
C PRO A 105 -13.22 -4.82 -3.27
N TYR A 106 -13.44 -5.99 -3.85
CA TYR A 106 -13.62 -6.10 -5.29
C TYR A 106 -14.97 -5.47 -5.68
N VAL A 107 -14.94 -4.67 -6.72
CA VAL A 107 -16.13 -4.05 -7.32
C VAL A 107 -16.05 -4.24 -8.83
N ASP A 108 -17.10 -4.76 -9.44
CA ASP A 108 -17.13 -5.07 -10.88
C ASP A 108 -17.09 -3.82 -11.78
N ASN A 109 -17.40 -2.65 -11.23
CA ASN A 109 -17.30 -1.38 -11.94
C ASN A 109 -15.85 -0.86 -11.94
N GLU A 110 -15.19 -0.85 -13.13
CA GLU A 110 -13.79 -0.44 -13.29
C GLU A 110 -13.52 0.98 -12.74
N ASP A 111 -14.39 1.94 -13.00
CA ASP A 111 -14.16 3.32 -12.58
C ASP A 111 -14.35 3.49 -11.07
N GLN A 112 -15.24 2.72 -10.45
CA GLN A 112 -15.39 2.69 -9.00
C GLN A 112 -14.19 1.99 -8.36
N MET A 113 -13.74 0.87 -8.91
CA MET A 113 -12.56 0.14 -8.43
C MET A 113 -11.31 1.02 -8.51
N LEU A 114 -11.13 1.76 -9.62
CA LEU A 114 -10.03 2.71 -9.76
C LEU A 114 -10.10 3.83 -8.71
N ARG A 115 -11.26 4.42 -8.46
CA ARG A 115 -11.41 5.45 -7.43
C ARG A 115 -11.03 4.94 -6.04
N LEU A 116 -11.46 3.73 -5.68
CA LEU A 116 -11.11 3.10 -4.40
C LEU A 116 -9.59 2.87 -4.31
N LEU A 117 -8.99 2.33 -5.36
CA LEU A 117 -7.55 2.08 -5.41
C LEU A 117 -6.73 3.37 -5.30
N LEU A 118 -7.08 4.40 -6.08
CA LEU A 118 -6.38 5.69 -6.02
C LEU A 118 -6.53 6.36 -4.66
N LYS A 119 -7.71 6.26 -4.03
CA LYS A 119 -7.91 6.74 -2.66
C LYS A 119 -7.01 6.01 -1.68
N ALA A 120 -6.95 4.68 -1.74
CA ALA A 120 -6.11 3.87 -0.86
C ALA A 120 -4.61 4.20 -1.04
N VAL A 121 -4.12 4.33 -2.27
CA VAL A 121 -2.72 4.74 -2.54
C VAL A 121 -2.41 6.10 -1.92
N LYS A 122 -3.28 7.09 -2.12
CA LYS A 122 -3.12 8.43 -1.53
C LYS A 122 -3.15 8.39 0.00
N SER A 123 -3.98 7.54 0.59
CA SER A 123 -4.05 7.37 2.04
C SER A 123 -2.80 6.68 2.62
N VAL A 124 -2.19 5.73 1.89
CA VAL A 124 -0.88 5.18 2.26
C VAL A 124 0.18 6.27 2.21
N TYR A 125 0.20 7.10 1.17
CA TYR A 125 1.13 8.23 1.09
C TYR A 125 0.96 9.22 2.24
N ALA A 126 -0.29 9.53 2.62
CA ALA A 126 -0.61 10.42 3.74
C ALA A 126 -0.05 9.90 5.08
N SER A 127 -0.08 8.57 5.28
CA SER A 127 0.33 7.94 6.55
C SER A 127 1.81 8.15 6.90
N VAL A 128 2.65 8.53 5.94
CA VAL A 128 4.04 8.96 6.19
C VAL A 128 4.09 10.15 7.15
N TYR A 129 3.10 11.03 7.07
CA TYR A 129 3.06 12.30 7.79
C TYR A 129 2.13 12.30 9.01
N PHE A 130 1.50 11.17 9.34
CA PHE A 130 0.65 11.04 10.52
C PHE A 130 1.43 11.18 11.83
N ALA A 131 0.74 11.53 12.89
CA ALA A 131 1.34 11.77 14.21
C ALA A 131 2.19 10.58 14.69
N SER A 132 1.72 9.35 14.50
CA SER A 132 2.46 8.13 14.85
C SER A 132 3.78 8.00 14.09
N SER A 133 3.76 8.25 12.78
CA SER A 133 4.95 8.20 11.92
C SER A 133 5.94 9.31 12.29
N ARG A 134 5.45 10.52 12.50
CA ARG A 134 6.27 11.66 12.93
C ARG A 134 6.92 11.43 14.30
N ALA A 135 6.17 10.93 15.27
CA ALA A 135 6.70 10.63 16.60
C ALA A 135 7.81 9.56 16.55
N TYR A 136 7.60 8.53 15.74
CA TYR A 136 8.61 7.48 15.57
C TYR A 136 9.88 8.02 14.89
N LEU A 137 9.73 8.73 13.76
CA LEU A 137 10.87 9.32 13.05
C LEU A 137 11.65 10.30 13.90
N SER A 138 10.98 11.09 14.75
CA SER A 138 11.62 12.00 15.69
C SER A 138 12.42 11.27 16.78
N SER A 139 12.03 10.04 17.14
CA SER A 139 12.77 9.20 18.11
C SER A 139 13.95 8.46 17.47
N SER A 140 14.00 8.40 16.15
CA SER A 140 15.08 7.84 15.35
C SER A 140 15.94 8.96 14.78
N GLN A 141 17.13 8.63 14.26
CA GLN A 141 17.98 9.63 13.57
C GLN A 141 17.54 9.92 12.12
N ASN A 142 16.34 9.49 11.75
CA ASN A 142 15.82 9.64 10.40
C ASN A 142 15.00 10.92 10.25
N LEU A 143 15.18 11.60 9.11
CA LEU A 143 14.42 12.81 8.79
C LEU A 143 13.17 12.46 7.99
N ILE A 144 12.02 12.93 8.41
CA ILE A 144 10.74 12.75 7.70
C ILE A 144 10.80 13.28 6.26
N SER A 145 11.62 14.28 6.00
CA SER A 145 11.83 14.86 4.66
C SER A 145 12.56 13.93 3.69
N GLU A 146 13.25 12.91 4.21
CA GLU A 146 13.99 11.92 3.43
C GLU A 146 13.21 10.62 3.26
N GLU A 147 12.09 10.47 3.98
CA GLU A 147 11.26 9.28 3.90
C GLU A 147 10.57 9.19 2.53
N LYS A 148 10.65 8.02 1.95
CA LYS A 148 10.06 7.70 0.64
C LYS A 148 9.20 6.47 0.75
N MET A 149 8.01 6.56 0.15
CA MET A 149 7.01 5.51 0.23
C MET A 149 6.82 4.82 -1.12
N ALA A 150 7.13 3.53 -1.18
CA ALA A 150 6.60 2.64 -2.19
C ALA A 150 5.27 2.05 -1.71
N VAL A 151 4.42 1.62 -2.64
CA VAL A 151 3.13 0.98 -2.31
C VAL A 151 3.05 -0.37 -2.97
N ILE A 152 2.77 -1.40 -2.17
CA ILE A 152 2.49 -2.74 -2.66
C ILE A 152 0.97 -2.90 -2.76
N ILE A 153 0.48 -3.20 -3.96
CA ILE A 153 -0.92 -3.58 -4.21
C ILE A 153 -0.94 -5.08 -4.44
N GLN A 154 -1.61 -5.82 -3.58
CA GLN A 154 -1.60 -7.28 -3.57
C GLN A 154 -3.02 -7.83 -3.57
N GLU A 155 -3.27 -8.86 -4.38
CA GLU A 155 -4.53 -9.59 -4.33
C GLU A 155 -4.66 -10.34 -3.01
N VAL A 156 -5.84 -10.24 -2.39
CA VAL A 156 -6.15 -10.95 -1.15
C VAL A 156 -6.51 -12.40 -1.48
N CYS A 157 -5.89 -13.34 -0.78
CA CYS A 157 -6.24 -14.75 -0.86
C CYS A 157 -7.38 -15.08 0.09
N GLY A 158 -8.40 -15.76 -0.42
CA GLY A 158 -9.56 -16.16 0.39
C GLY A 158 -10.70 -16.63 -0.48
N THR A 159 -11.83 -16.83 0.15
CA THR A 159 -13.10 -17.16 -0.47
C THR A 159 -14.21 -16.30 0.10
N GLU A 160 -15.23 -16.02 -0.70
CA GLU A 160 -16.41 -15.32 -0.23
C GLU A 160 -17.33 -16.29 0.52
N GLN A 161 -17.72 -15.89 1.74
CA GLN A 161 -18.67 -16.61 2.57
C GLN A 161 -19.60 -15.61 3.25
N ASN A 162 -20.90 -15.68 2.96
CA ASN A 162 -21.93 -14.81 3.54
C ASN A 162 -21.65 -13.29 3.34
N GLY A 163 -21.13 -12.90 2.18
CA GLY A 163 -20.79 -11.50 1.89
C GLY A 163 -19.47 -11.00 2.49
N LEU A 164 -18.71 -11.88 3.13
CA LEU A 164 -17.38 -11.60 3.65
C LEU A 164 -16.33 -12.40 2.86
N PHE A 165 -15.18 -11.78 2.60
CA PHE A 165 -14.06 -12.41 1.92
C PHE A 165 -12.90 -12.62 2.89
N PHE A 166 -12.57 -13.88 3.19
CA PHE A 166 -11.49 -14.22 4.13
C PHE A 166 -10.84 -15.59 3.81
N PRO A 167 -9.60 -15.80 4.23
CA PRO A 167 -8.94 -17.11 4.13
C PRO A 167 -9.52 -18.09 5.17
N THR A 168 -9.38 -19.38 4.93
CA THR A 168 -9.74 -20.42 5.90
C THR A 168 -8.91 -20.29 7.19
N PHE A 169 -7.62 -19.94 7.05
CA PHE A 169 -6.72 -19.58 8.15
C PHE A 169 -5.65 -18.63 7.64
N SER A 170 -5.07 -17.86 8.56
CA SER A 170 -3.96 -16.94 8.27
C SER A 170 -2.97 -16.95 9.42
N GLY A 171 -1.74 -16.53 9.14
CA GLY A 171 -0.69 -16.47 10.15
C GLY A 171 0.58 -15.82 9.62
N VAL A 172 1.54 -15.66 10.53
CA VAL A 172 2.90 -15.19 10.24
C VAL A 172 3.85 -16.29 10.70
N ALA A 173 4.86 -16.59 9.87
CA ALA A 173 5.90 -17.56 10.15
C ALA A 173 7.26 -16.89 10.24
#